data_af1754fb866f5841c3789b88eeb2680f
#
_entry.id   af1754fb866f5841c3789b88eeb2680f
#
_cell.length_a   1.000
_cell.length_b   1.000
_cell.length_c   1.000
_cell.angle_alpha   90.00
_cell.angle_beta   90.00
_cell.angle_gamma   90.00
#
_symmetry.space_group_name_H-M   'P 1'
#
loop_
_entity.id
_entity.type
_entity.pdbx_description
1 polymer ?
#
loop_
_entity_poly.entity_id
_entity_poly.type
_entity_poly.pdbx_seq_one_letter_code
_entity_poly.pdbx_strand_id
1 'polypeptide(L)'
;MAHMMKVCIVGASGKLGIYVVQHALDRGYAVVGVCRERSVEKLDAFKGRITVIPGATNDREVIKRAVAGCDGVLVVLAPMGVHHYASGTAQAVLDYADPGARLVFPCGWHITRDGQDVYSWKIKVLDAVRLIAPSRRERPIVLAAPRRRA
;
A
#
# COMPACT_ATOMS: atom_id res chain seq x y z
N MET A 1 20.90 -14.06 17.63
CA MET A 1 20.62 -12.63 17.37
C MET A 1 19.16 -12.47 17.00
N ALA A 2 18.44 -11.57 17.63
CA ALA A 2 17.05 -11.31 17.25
C ALA A 2 17.03 -10.71 15.84
N HIS A 3 16.23 -11.30 14.95
CA HIS A 3 16.02 -10.75 13.61
C HIS A 3 15.29 -9.41 13.73
N MET A 4 15.92 -8.34 13.26
CA MET A 4 15.29 -7.03 13.21
C MET A 4 14.29 -6.99 12.06
N MET A 5 13.02 -6.87 12.38
CA MET A 5 11.96 -6.80 11.37
C MET A 5 12.15 -5.60 10.44
N LYS A 6 12.08 -5.86 9.14
CA LYS A 6 12.14 -4.84 8.09
C LYS A 6 10.78 -4.68 7.44
N VAL A 7 10.27 -3.46 7.39
CA VAL A 7 8.97 -3.16 6.83
C VAL A 7 9.04 -2.14 5.70
N CYS A 8 8.28 -2.39 4.64
CA CYS A 8 8.11 -1.44 3.55
C CYS A 8 6.78 -0.70 3.74
N ILE A 9 6.81 0.63 3.63
CA ILE A 9 5.61 1.49 3.73
C ILE A 9 5.45 2.19 2.38
N VAL A 10 4.47 1.76 1.60
CA VAL A 10 4.14 2.36 0.30
C VAL A 10 3.15 3.51 0.51
N GLY A 11 3.56 4.71 0.17
CA GLY A 11 2.85 5.95 0.48
C GLY A 11 3.34 6.61 1.77
N ALA A 12 4.60 6.39 2.13
CA ALA A 12 5.22 6.86 3.38
C ALA A 12 5.09 8.38 3.64
N SER A 13 5.08 9.20 2.59
CA SER A 13 4.96 10.66 2.70
C SER A 13 3.53 11.19 2.85
N GLY A 14 2.52 10.31 2.84
CA GLY A 14 1.13 10.68 3.09
C GLY A 14 0.87 10.98 4.58
N LYS A 15 -0.26 11.61 4.90
CA LYS A 15 -0.62 11.90 6.30
C LYS A 15 -0.58 10.65 7.17
N LEU A 16 -1.24 9.58 6.75
CA LEU A 16 -1.21 8.30 7.45
C LEU A 16 0.19 7.65 7.38
N GLY A 17 0.87 7.75 6.22
CA GLY A 17 2.20 7.19 6.01
C GLY A 17 3.23 7.67 7.02
N ILE A 18 3.26 8.97 7.29
CA ILE A 18 4.17 9.57 8.29
C ILE A 18 3.94 8.98 9.69
N TYR A 19 2.69 8.81 10.12
CA TYR A 19 2.38 8.17 11.40
C TYR A 19 2.82 6.70 11.42
N VAL A 20 2.59 5.98 10.35
CA VAL A 20 3.01 4.56 10.25
C VAL A 20 4.52 4.43 10.27
N VAL A 21 5.27 5.33 9.59
CA VAL A 21 6.73 5.39 9.66
C VAL A 21 7.19 5.60 11.09
N GLN A 22 6.65 6.61 11.80
CA GLN A 22 7.01 6.88 13.17
C GLN A 22 6.75 5.66 14.08
N HIS A 23 5.57 5.07 13.99
CA HIS A 23 5.22 3.90 14.79
C HIS A 23 6.09 2.66 14.51
N ALA A 24 6.51 2.47 13.26
CA ALA A 24 7.43 1.38 12.90
C ALA A 24 8.81 1.60 13.52
N LEU A 25 9.32 2.84 13.45
CA LEU A 25 10.59 3.22 14.09
C LEU A 25 10.54 3.08 15.61
N ASP A 26 9.44 3.47 16.26
CA ASP A 26 9.26 3.37 17.72
C ASP A 26 9.25 1.91 18.18
N ARG A 27 8.91 0.97 17.31
CA ARG A 27 8.99 -0.48 17.55
C ARG A 27 10.35 -1.09 17.19
N GLY A 28 11.31 -0.29 16.78
CA GLY A 28 12.64 -0.75 16.40
C GLY A 28 12.70 -1.47 15.05
N TYR A 29 11.74 -1.23 14.15
CA TYR A 29 11.76 -1.83 12.82
C TYR A 29 12.69 -1.05 11.88
N ALA A 30 13.38 -1.75 10.99
CA ALA A 30 14.00 -1.13 9.83
C ALA A 30 12.91 -0.74 8.82
N VAL A 31 12.91 0.50 8.36
CA VAL A 31 11.83 1.03 7.52
C VAL A 31 12.35 1.39 6.14
N VAL A 32 11.63 0.90 5.12
CA VAL A 32 11.75 1.35 3.73
C VAL A 32 10.49 2.15 3.38
N GLY A 33 10.65 3.41 3.02
CA GLY A 33 9.53 4.28 2.64
C GLY A 33 9.50 4.50 1.12
N VAL A 34 8.36 4.25 0.49
CA VAL A 34 8.13 4.57 -0.93
C VAL A 34 7.26 5.81 -1.03
N CYS A 35 7.70 6.79 -1.78
CA CYS A 35 6.93 8.00 -2.06
C CYS A 35 7.32 8.59 -3.42
N ARG A 36 6.45 9.44 -3.96
CA ARG A 36 6.77 10.18 -5.20
C ARG A 36 7.95 11.11 -4.96
N GLU A 37 8.80 11.29 -5.97
CA GLU A 37 10.00 12.14 -5.91
C GLU A 37 9.70 13.53 -5.32
N ARG A 38 8.66 14.19 -5.78
CA ARG A 38 8.21 15.51 -5.29
C ARG A 38 7.77 15.54 -3.81
N SER A 39 7.72 14.39 -3.15
CA SER A 39 7.23 14.27 -1.77
C SER A 39 8.30 13.74 -0.81
N VAL A 40 9.52 13.58 -1.27
CA VAL A 40 10.65 13.04 -0.46
C VAL A 40 10.93 13.98 0.73
N GLU A 41 10.90 15.30 0.52
CA GLU A 41 11.14 16.31 1.57
C GLU A 41 10.20 16.15 2.77
N LYS A 42 9.01 15.60 2.57
CA LYS A 42 8.07 15.33 3.68
C LYS A 42 8.56 14.27 4.66
N LEU A 43 9.59 13.52 4.28
CA LEU A 43 10.22 12.49 5.09
C LEU A 43 11.54 12.96 5.72
N ASP A 44 11.90 14.23 5.59
CA ASP A 44 13.17 14.77 6.11
C ASP A 44 13.32 14.60 7.62
N ALA A 45 12.22 14.63 8.37
CA ALA A 45 12.23 14.33 9.81
C ALA A 45 12.75 12.91 10.16
N PHE A 46 12.77 12.01 9.18
CA PHE A 46 13.24 10.63 9.34
C PHE A 46 14.57 10.35 8.62
N LYS A 47 15.21 11.41 8.09
CA LYS A 47 16.48 11.28 7.35
C LYS A 47 17.52 10.55 8.18
N GLY A 48 18.16 9.56 7.57
CA GLY A 48 19.16 8.70 8.25
C GLY A 48 18.56 7.59 9.14
N ARG A 49 17.23 7.59 9.36
CA ARG A 49 16.53 6.57 10.15
C ARG A 49 15.73 5.60 9.29
N ILE A 50 15.43 5.97 8.06
CA ILE A 50 14.71 5.15 7.09
C ILE A 50 15.44 5.14 5.75
N THR A 51 15.19 4.12 4.94
CA THR A 51 15.59 4.08 3.54
C THR A 51 14.42 4.60 2.69
N VAL A 52 14.64 5.69 1.95
CA VAL A 52 13.61 6.25 1.05
C VAL A 52 13.88 5.77 -0.38
N ILE A 53 12.87 5.19 -1.02
CA ILE A 53 12.89 4.84 -2.44
C ILE A 53 11.90 5.76 -3.17
N PRO A 54 12.43 6.79 -3.84
CA PRO A 54 11.59 7.71 -4.59
C PRO A 54 11.11 7.07 -5.90
N GLY A 55 9.89 7.43 -6.30
CA GLY A 55 9.30 6.99 -7.55
C GLY A 55 7.78 6.90 -7.49
N ALA A 56 7.16 6.57 -8.61
CA ALA A 56 5.72 6.35 -8.66
C ALA A 56 5.36 5.08 -7.87
N THR A 57 4.38 5.19 -6.99
CA THR A 57 3.99 4.08 -6.11
C THR A 57 3.31 2.91 -6.83
N ASN A 58 2.90 3.11 -8.08
CA ASN A 58 2.39 2.06 -8.98
C ASN A 58 3.43 1.61 -10.03
N ASP A 59 4.66 2.09 -9.95
CA ASP A 59 5.77 1.61 -10.76
C ASP A 59 6.26 0.26 -10.21
N ARG A 60 6.22 -0.76 -11.06
CA ARG A 60 6.55 -2.14 -10.68
C ARG A 60 8.01 -2.29 -10.25
N GLU A 61 8.95 -1.62 -10.91
CA GLU A 61 10.38 -1.69 -10.56
C GLU A 61 10.68 -0.96 -9.24
N VAL A 62 10.00 0.15 -8.97
CA VAL A 62 10.09 0.84 -7.68
C VAL A 62 9.60 -0.06 -6.55
N ILE A 63 8.43 -0.67 -6.71
CA ILE A 63 7.85 -1.60 -5.72
C ILE A 63 8.75 -2.81 -5.53
N LYS A 64 9.21 -3.45 -6.60
CA LYS A 64 10.11 -4.61 -6.56
C LYS A 64 11.36 -4.35 -5.70
N ARG A 65 12.01 -3.21 -5.91
CA ARG A 65 13.18 -2.81 -5.10
C ARG A 65 12.82 -2.53 -3.65
N ALA A 66 11.66 -1.95 -3.41
CA ALA A 66 11.24 -1.54 -2.07
C ALA A 66 10.85 -2.70 -1.17
N VAL A 67 10.20 -3.72 -1.72
CA VAL A 67 9.68 -4.86 -0.94
C VAL A 67 10.72 -5.96 -0.73
N ALA A 68 11.84 -5.90 -1.43
CA ALA A 68 12.88 -6.92 -1.35
C ALA A 68 13.45 -7.07 0.07
N GLY A 69 13.40 -8.28 0.61
CA GLY A 69 13.88 -8.61 1.94
C GLY A 69 13.08 -7.94 3.07
N CYS A 70 11.84 -7.56 2.83
CA CYS A 70 10.94 -7.02 3.85
C CYS A 70 10.08 -8.13 4.46
N ASP A 71 9.99 -8.14 5.80
CA ASP A 71 9.13 -9.05 6.55
C ASP A 71 7.66 -8.63 6.51
N GLY A 72 7.41 -7.35 6.19
CA GLY A 72 6.06 -6.81 6.05
C GLY A 72 5.98 -5.66 5.04
N VAL A 73 4.85 -5.55 4.37
CA VAL A 73 4.55 -4.45 3.44
C VAL A 73 3.21 -3.83 3.81
N LEU A 74 3.23 -2.54 4.10
CA LEU A 74 2.02 -1.75 4.40
C LEU A 74 1.78 -0.76 3.25
N VAL A 75 0.65 -0.89 2.59
CA VAL A 75 0.21 0.05 1.57
C VAL A 75 -0.73 1.06 2.22
N VAL A 76 -0.37 2.35 2.21
CA VAL A 76 -1.15 3.43 2.83
C VAL A 76 -1.55 4.48 1.80
N LEU A 77 -2.01 4.02 0.66
CA LEU A 77 -2.43 4.84 -0.46
C LEU A 77 -3.95 5.08 -0.42
N ALA A 78 -4.35 6.34 -0.60
CA ALA A 78 -5.74 6.65 -0.89
C ALA A 78 -5.99 6.45 -2.40
N PRO A 79 -7.09 5.78 -2.82
CA PRO A 79 -7.39 5.54 -4.23
C PRO A 79 -7.96 6.82 -4.88
N MET A 80 -7.11 7.84 -5.03
CA MET A 80 -7.54 9.13 -5.57
C MET A 80 -6.71 9.57 -6.77
N GLY A 81 -7.37 9.84 -7.87
CA GLY A 81 -6.86 10.69 -8.95
C GLY A 81 -5.98 10.04 -10.02
N VAL A 82 -5.52 8.81 -9.87
CA VAL A 82 -4.66 8.12 -10.85
C VAL A 82 -5.24 6.76 -11.23
N HIS A 83 -5.21 6.45 -12.50
CA HIS A 83 -5.72 5.18 -13.02
C HIS A 83 -4.91 3.99 -12.50
N HIS A 84 -5.58 2.98 -11.95
CA HIS A 84 -4.95 1.79 -11.35
C HIS A 84 -3.92 2.08 -10.26
N TYR A 85 -4.05 3.22 -9.58
CA TYR A 85 -3.08 3.64 -8.56
C TYR A 85 -3.01 2.66 -7.39
N ALA A 86 -4.15 2.29 -6.84
CA ALA A 86 -4.20 1.35 -5.72
C ALA A 86 -4.08 -0.10 -6.19
N SER A 87 -4.81 -0.51 -7.23
CA SER A 87 -4.79 -1.88 -7.74
C SER A 87 -3.45 -2.23 -8.39
N GLY A 88 -2.84 -1.31 -9.14
CA GLY A 88 -1.52 -1.52 -9.74
C GLY A 88 -0.43 -1.68 -8.69
N THR A 89 -0.46 -0.86 -7.63
CA THR A 89 0.45 -0.99 -6.49
C THR A 89 0.23 -2.32 -5.76
N ALA A 90 -1.02 -2.66 -5.45
CA ALA A 90 -1.33 -3.89 -4.75
C ALA A 90 -0.89 -5.13 -5.54
N GLN A 91 -1.13 -5.14 -6.86
CA GLN A 91 -0.68 -6.24 -7.72
C GLN A 91 0.85 -6.36 -7.73
N ALA A 92 1.58 -5.24 -7.83
CA ALA A 92 3.04 -5.27 -7.80
C ALA A 92 3.57 -5.78 -6.45
N VAL A 93 2.97 -5.37 -5.33
CA VAL A 93 3.34 -5.89 -4.01
C VAL A 93 3.11 -7.39 -3.91
N LEU A 94 1.96 -7.90 -4.39
CA LEU A 94 1.64 -9.33 -4.40
C LEU A 94 2.62 -10.14 -5.26
N ASP A 95 3.07 -9.57 -6.38
CA ASP A 95 3.96 -10.26 -7.30
C ASP A 95 5.42 -10.32 -6.80
N TYR A 96 5.87 -9.31 -6.06
CA TYR A 96 7.29 -9.14 -5.72
C TYR A 96 7.63 -9.26 -4.23
N ALA A 97 6.66 -9.20 -3.32
CA ALA A 97 6.95 -9.40 -1.92
C ALA A 97 7.44 -10.83 -1.65
N ASP A 98 8.32 -10.96 -0.67
CA ASP A 98 8.83 -12.26 -0.28
C ASP A 98 7.69 -13.19 0.18
N PRO A 99 7.75 -14.51 -0.09
CA PRO A 99 6.67 -15.46 0.20
C PRO A 99 6.23 -15.50 1.68
N GLY A 100 7.11 -15.09 2.59
CA GLY A 100 6.83 -15.04 4.03
C GLY A 100 6.40 -13.67 4.53
N ALA A 101 6.41 -12.64 3.69
CA ALA A 101 6.08 -11.29 4.09
C ALA A 101 4.60 -11.14 4.43
N ARG A 102 4.33 -10.38 5.49
CA ARG A 102 2.95 -10.00 5.84
C ARG A 102 2.53 -8.77 5.05
N LEU A 103 1.42 -8.87 4.31
CA LEU A 103 0.92 -7.79 3.47
C LEU A 103 -0.31 -7.15 4.10
N VAL A 104 -0.34 -5.82 4.17
CA VAL A 104 -1.46 -5.04 4.70
C VAL A 104 -1.89 -4.00 3.67
N PHE A 105 -3.14 -4.09 3.23
CA PHE A 105 -3.75 -3.14 2.30
C PHE A 105 -4.90 -2.41 2.99
N PRO A 106 -5.03 -1.09 2.80
CA PRO A 106 -6.20 -0.39 3.29
C PRO A 106 -7.41 -0.80 2.46
N CYS A 107 -8.47 -1.16 3.15
CA CYS A 107 -9.77 -1.41 2.54
C CYS A 107 -10.70 -0.22 2.82
N GLY A 108 -11.41 0.24 1.81
CA GLY A 108 -12.56 1.11 2.02
C GLY A 108 -13.73 0.31 2.60
N TRP A 109 -14.64 0.99 3.27
CA TRP A 109 -15.90 0.43 3.79
C TRP A 109 -16.90 0.00 2.70
N HIS A 110 -16.46 0.01 1.44
CA HIS A 110 -17.25 -0.44 0.28
C HIS A 110 -17.04 -1.93 -0.06
N ILE A 111 -16.28 -2.68 0.74
CA ILE A 111 -16.16 -4.12 0.54
C ILE A 111 -17.37 -4.77 1.20
N THR A 112 -18.33 -5.18 0.38
CA THR A 112 -19.46 -5.99 0.84
C THR A 112 -19.11 -7.46 0.83
N ARG A 113 -19.57 -8.16 1.86
CA ARG A 113 -19.78 -9.61 1.76
C ARG A 113 -21.15 -9.84 1.13
N ASP A 114 -21.17 -10.56 0.03
CA ASP A 114 -22.41 -10.86 -0.68
C ASP A 114 -23.49 -11.35 0.29
N GLY A 115 -24.60 -10.61 0.35
CA GLY A 115 -25.78 -10.96 1.16
C GLY A 115 -25.71 -10.65 2.66
N GLN A 116 -24.60 -10.10 3.19
CA GLN A 116 -24.48 -9.85 4.64
C GLN A 116 -24.41 -8.37 5.03
N ASP A 117 -23.99 -7.48 4.13
CA ASP A 117 -23.83 -6.06 4.45
C ASP A 117 -24.91 -5.22 3.78
N VAL A 118 -25.69 -4.52 4.59
CA VAL A 118 -26.70 -3.56 4.11
C VAL A 118 -26.15 -2.14 4.26
N TYR A 119 -25.79 -1.53 3.15
CA TYR A 119 -25.39 -0.13 3.16
C TYR A 119 -26.56 0.83 3.36
N SER A 120 -26.30 1.89 4.13
CA SER A 120 -27.23 2.99 4.24
C SER A 120 -27.47 3.62 2.87
N TRP A 121 -28.67 4.19 2.63
CA TRP A 121 -29.01 4.86 1.37
C TRP A 121 -28.01 5.96 0.98
N LYS A 122 -27.37 6.62 1.95
CA LYS A 122 -26.34 7.65 1.73
C LYS A 122 -25.11 7.09 1.01
N ILE A 123 -24.70 5.89 1.36
CA ILE A 123 -23.56 5.20 0.71
C ILE A 123 -23.94 4.77 -0.70
N LYS A 124 -25.18 4.28 -0.90
CA LYS A 124 -25.68 3.92 -2.24
C LYS A 124 -25.74 5.12 -3.17
N VAL A 125 -26.14 6.31 -2.66
CA VAL A 125 -26.11 7.57 -3.42
C VAL A 125 -24.68 7.99 -3.75
N LEU A 126 -23.77 7.88 -2.80
CA LEU A 126 -22.34 8.20 -3.01
C LEU A 126 -21.72 7.31 -4.09
N ASP A 127 -22.04 6.03 -4.09
CA ASP A 127 -21.59 5.08 -5.12
C ASP A 127 -22.22 5.37 -6.48
N ALA A 128 -23.49 5.75 -6.53
CA ALA A 128 -24.14 6.16 -7.76
C ALA A 128 -23.51 7.43 -8.35
N VAL A 129 -23.18 8.41 -7.53
CA VAL A 129 -22.48 9.64 -7.96
C VAL A 129 -21.05 9.30 -8.46
N ARG A 130 -20.36 8.35 -7.84
CA ARG A 130 -19.06 7.84 -8.32
C ARG A 130 -19.17 7.10 -9.65
N LEU A 131 -20.28 6.43 -9.91
CA LEU A 131 -20.56 5.78 -11.20
C LEU A 131 -20.80 6.79 -12.33
N ILE A 132 -21.33 7.96 -12.01
CA ILE A 132 -21.59 9.06 -12.96
C ILE A 132 -20.33 9.90 -13.20
N ALA A 133 -19.51 10.11 -12.16
CA ALA A 133 -18.15 10.61 -12.34
C ALA A 133 -17.32 9.50 -12.98
N PRO A 134 -16.51 9.77 -14.04
CA PRO A 134 -15.67 8.74 -14.64
C PRO A 134 -14.59 8.29 -13.65
N SER A 135 -15.03 7.56 -12.64
CA SER A 135 -14.14 6.87 -11.72
C SER A 135 -13.47 5.79 -12.53
N ARG A 136 -12.20 5.97 -12.76
CA ARG A 136 -11.34 5.05 -13.49
C ARG A 136 -11.43 3.71 -12.79
N ARG A 137 -12.10 2.74 -13.45
CA ARG A 137 -12.32 1.40 -12.91
C ARG A 137 -10.98 0.79 -12.54
N GLU A 138 -10.79 0.46 -11.28
CA GLU A 138 -9.65 -0.34 -10.85
C GLU A 138 -9.76 -1.73 -11.47
N ARG A 139 -8.62 -2.29 -11.89
CA ARG A 139 -8.60 -3.68 -12.37
C ARG A 139 -8.74 -4.63 -11.18
N PRO A 140 -9.38 -5.78 -11.35
CA PRO A 140 -9.37 -6.80 -10.31
C PRO A 140 -7.94 -7.23 -10.01
N ILE A 141 -7.63 -7.37 -8.73
CA ILE A 141 -6.34 -7.91 -8.28
C ILE A 141 -6.37 -9.41 -8.49
N VAL A 142 -5.40 -9.91 -9.24
CA VAL A 142 -5.24 -11.35 -9.47
C VAL A 142 -4.29 -11.88 -8.40
N LEU A 143 -4.82 -12.71 -7.51
CA LEU A 143 -4.00 -13.48 -6.59
C LEU A 143 -3.35 -14.62 -7.37
N ALA A 144 -2.03 -14.66 -7.40
CA ALA A 144 -1.33 -15.84 -7.89
C ALA A 144 -1.71 -17.03 -7.01
N ALA A 145 -2.01 -18.16 -7.62
CA ALA A 145 -2.26 -19.39 -6.87
C ALA A 145 -1.07 -19.66 -5.93
N PRO A 146 -1.33 -20.09 -4.67
CA PRO A 146 -0.25 -20.37 -3.74
C PRO A 146 0.70 -21.39 -4.37
N ARG A 147 1.97 -21.01 -4.50
CA ARG A 147 3.00 -21.94 -4.96
C ARG A 147 3.03 -23.10 -3.96
N ARG A 148 2.57 -24.27 -4.39
CA ARG A 148 2.73 -25.48 -3.58
C ARG A 148 4.22 -25.65 -3.35
N ARG A 149 4.63 -25.67 -2.10
CA ARG A 149 5.98 -26.10 -1.74
C ARG A 149 6.07 -27.58 -2.12
N ALA A 150 7.04 -27.90 -2.97
CA ALA A 150 7.48 -29.26 -3.18
C ALA A 150 8.27 -29.73 -1.96
#